data_ec3b5d153052e3c8e8df106144ba049d
#
_entry.id   ec3b5d153052e3c8e8df106144ba049d
#
_cell.length_a   1.000
_cell.length_b   1.000
_cell.length_c   1.000
_cell.angle_alpha   90.00
_cell.angle_beta   90.00
_cell.angle_gamma   90.00
#
_symmetry.space_group_name_H-M   'P 1'
#
loop_
_entity.id
_entity.type
_entity.pdbx_description
1 polymer ?
#
loop_
_entity_poly.entity_id
_entity_poly.type
_entity_poly.pdbx_seq_one_letter_code
_entity_poly.pdbx_strand_id
1 'polypeptide(L)'
;MRAQSLTLVAASAALLAPTTLPTPTVPYAYRIRGEPAARTRAEPAAHGERAVQAADLLARVRDCTRVSRGRYRLNAGRPATVPVCGLPGAVFWKADMDIDCDGQPTVRCNRRTDPQFSPTAAYEQSNGHRLDAAQLPYVVLPAPSGIWDPRAHDVGGGSVAAVVYRDRVQYAVVGDIGPREIIGEASYATARLLGIPADPNGGGVRSGVTYIVFEHSRIRAIEDHAEAVATGERLARRLVNGGTATAQADDPRLPPPAAPDAPHTFR
;
A
#
# COMPACT_ATOMS: atom_id res chain seq x y z
N MET A 1 20.46 22.55 -59.67
CA MET A 1 20.09 23.92 -59.34
C MET A 1 18.60 23.93 -59.05
N ARG A 2 18.19 23.95 -57.79
CA ARG A 2 16.80 24.23 -57.39
C ARG A 2 16.88 25.12 -56.14
N ALA A 3 16.23 26.27 -56.24
CA ALA A 3 16.25 27.35 -55.27
C ALA A 3 15.49 26.98 -53.99
N GLN A 4 16.07 27.33 -52.84
CA GLN A 4 15.41 27.27 -51.54
C GLN A 4 14.70 28.60 -51.29
N SER A 5 13.38 28.56 -51.04
CA SER A 5 12.60 29.71 -50.63
C SER A 5 12.63 29.79 -49.10
N LEU A 6 13.20 30.86 -48.56
CA LEU A 6 13.06 31.23 -47.13
C LEU A 6 11.73 31.95 -46.95
N THR A 7 10.91 31.43 -46.03
CA THR A 7 9.71 32.10 -45.54
C THR A 7 10.04 32.74 -44.19
N LEU A 8 10.01 34.05 -44.11
CA LEU A 8 10.08 34.82 -42.85
C LEU A 8 8.73 34.74 -42.14
N VAL A 9 8.74 34.29 -40.88
CA VAL A 9 7.61 34.42 -39.98
C VAL A 9 7.85 35.60 -39.04
N ALA A 10 6.99 36.61 -39.16
CA ALA A 10 7.02 37.79 -38.28
C ALA A 10 6.36 37.45 -36.94
N ALA A 11 7.09 37.64 -35.84
CA ALA A 11 6.57 37.50 -34.47
C ALA A 11 5.92 38.81 -34.04
N SER A 12 4.63 38.81 -33.82
CA SER A 12 3.89 39.93 -33.19
C SER A 12 3.96 39.82 -31.70
N ALA A 13 4.62 40.75 -31.01
CA ALA A 13 4.61 40.87 -29.56
C ALA A 13 3.36 41.65 -29.12
N ALA A 14 2.47 41.00 -28.39
CA ALA A 14 1.32 41.64 -27.73
C ALA A 14 1.76 42.12 -26.33
N LEU A 15 1.72 43.43 -26.12
CA LEU A 15 1.95 44.08 -24.83
C LEU A 15 0.69 43.92 -23.96
N LEU A 16 0.78 43.17 -22.87
CA LEU A 16 -0.26 43.08 -21.84
C LEU A 16 -0.01 44.18 -20.80
N ALA A 17 -0.93 45.12 -20.69
CA ALA A 17 -0.96 46.15 -19.64
C ALA A 17 -1.47 45.53 -18.32
N PRO A 18 -0.92 45.92 -17.14
CA PRO A 18 -1.42 45.43 -15.86
C PRO A 18 -2.74 46.12 -15.51
N THR A 19 -3.81 45.34 -15.32
CA THR A 19 -5.07 45.81 -14.73
C THR A 19 -4.94 45.84 -13.20
N THR A 20 -4.96 47.02 -12.61
CA THR A 20 -5.08 47.21 -11.16
C THR A 20 -6.53 46.99 -10.71
N LEU A 21 -6.76 45.99 -9.86
CA LEU A 21 -8.04 45.78 -9.19
C LEU A 21 -8.20 46.77 -8.03
N PRO A 22 -9.39 47.37 -7.81
CA PRO A 22 -9.63 48.22 -6.67
C PRO A 22 -9.74 47.44 -5.37
N THR A 23 -9.08 47.90 -4.33
CA THR A 23 -9.12 47.42 -2.95
C THR A 23 -10.52 47.66 -2.36
N PRO A 24 -11.19 46.68 -1.74
CA PRO A 24 -12.42 46.95 -1.02
C PRO A 24 -12.14 47.69 0.31
N THR A 25 -12.75 48.83 0.47
CA THR A 25 -12.80 49.61 1.73
C THR A 25 -13.76 48.90 2.71
N VAL A 26 -13.24 48.49 3.86
CA VAL A 26 -14.01 47.90 4.96
C VAL A 26 -14.64 49.04 5.78
N PRO A 27 -15.98 49.05 6.02
CA PRO A 27 -16.57 50.05 6.90
C PRO A 27 -16.28 49.76 8.38
N TYR A 28 -16.07 50.84 9.08
CA TYR A 28 -15.74 51.03 10.48
C TYR A 28 -16.57 50.17 11.44
N ALA A 29 -15.92 49.44 12.33
CA ALA A 29 -16.54 48.54 13.30
C ALA A 29 -17.32 49.29 14.39
N TYR A 30 -18.55 48.91 14.58
CA TYR A 30 -19.38 49.26 15.74
C TYR A 30 -18.92 48.49 16.96
N ARG A 31 -18.46 49.23 17.98
CA ARG A 31 -17.95 48.65 19.25
C ARG A 31 -19.13 48.30 20.14
N ILE A 32 -19.48 47.02 20.24
CA ILE A 32 -20.39 46.50 21.25
C ILE A 32 -19.60 46.18 22.51
N ARG A 33 -20.06 46.76 23.60
CA ARG A 33 -19.53 46.68 24.96
C ARG A 33 -19.78 45.29 25.55
N GLY A 34 -18.77 44.77 26.22
CA GLY A 34 -18.55 43.44 26.72
C GLY A 34 -19.68 42.69 27.47
N GLU A 35 -19.71 41.42 27.17
CA GLU A 35 -20.09 40.38 28.13
C GLU A 35 -18.87 39.51 28.41
N PRO A 36 -18.68 38.97 29.65
CA PRO A 36 -17.54 38.14 29.95
C PRO A 36 -17.73 36.78 29.28
N ALA A 37 -16.85 36.51 28.35
CA ALA A 37 -16.79 35.19 27.69
C ALA A 37 -16.62 34.09 28.75
N ALA A 38 -17.64 33.25 28.88
CA ALA A 38 -17.53 31.98 29.57
C ALA A 38 -16.33 31.22 28.96
N ARG A 39 -15.33 30.94 29.78
CA ARG A 39 -14.23 30.04 29.42
C ARG A 39 -14.83 28.67 29.16
N THR A 40 -15.23 28.39 27.93
CA THR A 40 -15.43 27.02 27.46
C THR A 40 -14.09 26.30 27.65
N ARG A 41 -14.09 25.43 28.65
CA ARG A 41 -13.01 24.46 28.85
C ARG A 41 -12.88 23.71 27.52
N ALA A 42 -11.77 23.92 26.82
CA ALA A 42 -11.47 23.15 25.62
C ALA A 42 -11.49 21.68 26.05
N GLU A 43 -12.45 20.92 25.53
CA GLU A 43 -12.38 19.49 25.61
C GLU A 43 -11.04 19.07 25.01
N PRO A 44 -10.29 18.15 25.66
CA PRO A 44 -9.07 17.63 25.05
C PRO A 44 -9.47 16.99 23.72
N ALA A 45 -8.91 17.52 22.64
CA ALA A 45 -9.06 16.95 21.31
C ALA A 45 -8.85 15.45 21.45
N ALA A 46 -9.80 14.66 20.96
CA ALA A 46 -9.70 13.22 20.90
C ALA A 46 -8.30 12.89 20.38
N HIS A 47 -7.54 12.11 21.13
CA HIS A 47 -6.18 11.70 20.74
C HIS A 47 -6.29 11.02 19.40
N GLY A 48 -5.97 11.75 18.32
CA GLY A 48 -5.83 11.18 17.00
C GLY A 48 -4.83 10.03 17.12
N GLU A 49 -5.28 8.81 16.91
CA GLU A 49 -4.41 7.64 17.01
C GLU A 49 -3.20 7.87 16.12
N ARG A 50 -2.02 7.84 16.73
CA ARG A 50 -0.77 8.06 16.03
C ARG A 50 -0.61 7.00 14.93
N ALA A 51 -0.27 7.40 13.71
CA ALA A 51 0.06 6.48 12.63
C ALA A 51 1.16 5.52 13.08
N VAL A 52 1.04 4.23 12.71
CA VAL A 52 2.04 3.21 13.04
C VAL A 52 3.36 3.55 12.35
N GLN A 53 4.44 3.58 13.11
CA GLN A 53 5.76 3.92 12.59
C GLN A 53 6.47 2.66 12.07
N ALA A 54 7.36 2.84 11.10
CA ALA A 54 8.20 1.76 10.58
C ALA A 54 8.97 1.02 11.68
N ALA A 55 9.52 1.76 12.64
CA ALA A 55 10.26 1.20 13.78
C ALA A 55 9.41 0.24 14.63
N ASP A 56 8.12 0.55 14.83
CA ASP A 56 7.19 -0.28 15.61
C ASP A 56 6.94 -1.62 14.90
N LEU A 57 6.70 -1.60 13.59
CA LEU A 57 6.54 -2.80 12.77
C LEU A 57 7.82 -3.62 12.71
N LEU A 58 8.97 -2.98 12.50
CA LEU A 58 10.26 -3.66 12.45
C LEU A 58 10.63 -4.32 13.79
N ALA A 59 10.19 -3.73 14.91
CA ALA A 59 10.36 -4.33 16.24
C ALA A 59 9.58 -5.66 16.39
N ARG A 60 8.43 -5.80 15.73
CA ARG A 60 7.59 -7.02 15.78
C ARG A 60 8.15 -8.15 14.93
N VAL A 61 8.92 -7.84 13.89
CA VAL A 61 9.47 -8.80 12.92
C VAL A 61 10.98 -9.02 13.08
N ARG A 62 11.50 -8.86 14.31
CA ARG A 62 12.94 -9.11 14.61
C ARG A 62 13.25 -10.57 14.48
N ASP A 63 12.48 -11.42 15.14
CA ASP A 63 12.66 -12.85 15.22
C ASP A 63 11.80 -13.56 14.18
N CYS A 64 12.33 -14.62 13.58
CA CYS A 64 11.67 -15.39 12.54
C CYS A 64 11.28 -16.78 13.04
N THR A 65 10.02 -16.96 13.36
CA THR A 65 9.43 -18.30 13.45
C THR A 65 9.10 -18.74 12.03
N ARG A 66 9.98 -19.57 11.44
CA ARG A 66 9.86 -19.96 10.04
C ARG A 66 8.62 -20.82 9.80
N VAL A 67 7.77 -20.41 8.84
CA VAL A 67 6.59 -21.16 8.36
C VAL A 67 6.84 -21.79 6.98
N SER A 68 7.80 -21.30 6.20
CA SER A 68 8.22 -21.95 4.97
C SER A 68 9.09 -23.18 5.25
N ARG A 69 8.91 -24.26 4.47
CA ARG A 69 9.75 -25.48 4.56
C ARG A 69 11.17 -25.25 4.03
N GLY A 70 11.32 -24.33 3.04
CA GLY A 70 12.57 -23.94 2.42
C GLY A 70 12.84 -22.45 2.54
N ARG A 71 13.69 -21.97 1.66
CA ARG A 71 14.03 -20.54 1.51
C ARG A 71 13.87 -20.13 0.07
N TYR A 72 13.54 -18.89 -0.13
CA TYR A 72 13.42 -18.25 -1.45
C TYR A 72 14.73 -17.60 -1.86
N ARG A 73 14.89 -17.40 -3.17
CA ARG A 73 15.92 -16.59 -3.79
C ARG A 73 15.43 -15.17 -3.94
N LEU A 74 16.33 -14.21 -3.91
CA LEU A 74 16.01 -12.83 -4.30
C LEU A 74 15.88 -12.74 -5.83
N ASN A 75 16.76 -13.41 -6.56
CA ASN A 75 16.81 -13.40 -8.01
C ASN A 75 17.20 -14.76 -8.57
N ALA A 76 16.91 -15.03 -9.85
CA ALA A 76 17.34 -16.25 -10.54
C ALA A 76 18.86 -16.45 -10.44
N GLY A 77 19.28 -17.68 -10.17
CA GLY A 77 20.70 -18.03 -10.03
C GLY A 77 21.35 -17.60 -8.71
N ARG A 78 20.67 -16.87 -7.83
CA ARG A 78 21.19 -16.53 -6.49
C ARG A 78 20.90 -17.63 -5.47
N PRO A 79 21.68 -17.72 -4.37
CA PRO A 79 21.38 -18.64 -3.28
C PRO A 79 20.00 -18.40 -2.66
N ALA A 80 19.33 -19.46 -2.24
CA ALA A 80 18.07 -19.38 -1.51
C ALA A 80 18.33 -19.05 -0.04
N THR A 81 18.06 -17.80 0.35
CA THR A 81 18.39 -17.28 1.68
C THR A 81 17.20 -16.76 2.46
N VAL A 82 16.08 -16.43 1.81
CA VAL A 82 14.94 -15.74 2.41
C VAL A 82 13.90 -16.73 2.91
N PRO A 83 13.68 -16.88 4.22
CA PRO A 83 12.55 -17.63 4.76
C PRO A 83 11.29 -16.78 4.74
N VAL A 84 10.12 -17.43 4.73
CA VAL A 84 8.87 -16.82 5.18
C VAL A 84 8.67 -17.15 6.65
N CYS A 85 8.39 -16.13 7.44
CA CYS A 85 8.23 -16.19 8.88
C CYS A 85 6.77 -15.92 9.24
N GLY A 86 6.27 -16.56 10.31
CA GLY A 86 4.94 -16.34 10.86
C GLY A 86 4.99 -15.58 12.17
N LEU A 87 3.93 -14.82 12.42
CA LEU A 87 3.60 -14.22 13.71
C LEU A 87 2.07 -14.17 13.82
N PRO A 88 1.49 -13.95 15.02
CA PRO A 88 0.04 -13.96 15.16
C PRO A 88 -0.64 -12.96 14.21
N GLY A 89 -1.46 -13.47 13.26
CA GLY A 89 -2.23 -12.69 12.31
C GLY A 89 -1.48 -12.16 11.09
N ALA A 90 -0.22 -12.56 10.86
CA ALA A 90 0.53 -12.16 9.68
C ALA A 90 1.66 -13.13 9.34
N VAL A 91 2.09 -13.09 8.09
CA VAL A 91 3.36 -13.66 7.63
C VAL A 91 4.28 -12.53 7.16
N PHE A 92 5.59 -12.73 7.24
CA PHE A 92 6.54 -11.72 6.78
C PHE A 92 7.82 -12.32 6.20
N TRP A 93 8.50 -11.52 5.38
CA TRP A 93 9.86 -11.80 4.92
C TRP A 93 10.65 -10.51 4.76
N LYS A 94 11.98 -10.65 4.74
CA LYS A 94 12.91 -9.54 4.49
C LYS A 94 13.67 -9.85 3.21
N ALA A 95 13.59 -8.94 2.24
CA ALA A 95 14.11 -9.16 0.90
C ALA A 95 14.69 -7.89 0.30
N ASP A 96 15.00 -7.95 -0.97
CA ASP A 96 15.15 -6.82 -1.88
C ASP A 96 13.78 -6.28 -2.31
N MET A 97 13.77 -5.42 -3.32
CA MET A 97 12.58 -5.08 -4.08
C MET A 97 12.96 -5.00 -5.55
N ASP A 98 12.50 -5.95 -6.33
CA ASP A 98 12.41 -5.85 -7.79
C ASP A 98 11.09 -5.17 -8.16
N ILE A 99 11.09 -4.47 -9.30
CA ILE A 99 9.95 -3.66 -9.72
C ILE A 99 9.06 -4.45 -10.66
N ASP A 100 7.85 -4.70 -10.23
CA ASP A 100 6.81 -5.30 -11.05
C ASP A 100 6.00 -4.22 -11.78
N CYS A 101 5.88 -4.40 -13.08
CA CYS A 101 5.11 -3.54 -13.97
C CYS A 101 3.93 -4.29 -14.64
N ASP A 102 3.65 -5.52 -14.26
CA ASP A 102 2.64 -6.36 -14.90
C ASP A 102 1.22 -5.84 -14.70
N GLY A 103 0.36 -6.05 -15.71
CA GLY A 103 -1.01 -5.57 -15.73
C GLY A 103 -1.34 -4.71 -16.94
N GLN A 104 -2.15 -3.65 -16.76
CA GLN A 104 -2.49 -2.79 -17.89
C GLN A 104 -1.30 -1.94 -18.34
N PRO A 105 -1.05 -1.83 -19.66
CA PRO A 105 0.03 -1.00 -20.17
C PRO A 105 -0.20 0.49 -19.87
N THR A 106 0.85 1.15 -19.35
CA THR A 106 0.87 2.59 -19.08
C THR A 106 2.11 3.24 -19.69
N VAL A 107 2.25 4.56 -19.54
CA VAL A 107 3.48 5.25 -19.97
C VAL A 107 4.70 4.77 -19.18
N ARG A 108 4.49 4.35 -17.92
CA ARG A 108 5.56 3.91 -17.01
C ARG A 108 5.82 2.41 -17.09
N CYS A 109 4.77 1.62 -17.29
CA CYS A 109 4.79 0.17 -17.29
C CYS A 109 4.32 -0.36 -18.64
N ASN A 110 5.23 -0.83 -19.46
CA ASN A 110 4.98 -1.39 -20.78
C ASN A 110 6.24 -2.08 -21.33
N ARG A 111 6.16 -2.81 -22.44
CA ARG A 111 7.28 -3.55 -23.05
C ARG A 111 8.50 -2.72 -23.48
N ARG A 112 8.39 -1.39 -23.52
CA ARG A 112 9.55 -0.51 -23.84
C ARG A 112 10.29 -0.09 -22.58
N THR A 113 9.58 0.03 -21.45
CA THR A 113 10.15 0.39 -20.15
C THR A 113 10.57 -0.83 -19.36
N ASP A 114 9.92 -1.97 -19.60
CA ASP A 114 10.19 -3.25 -18.94
C ASP A 114 10.27 -4.37 -19.99
N PRO A 115 11.44 -4.95 -20.23
CA PRO A 115 11.59 -6.08 -21.15
C PRO A 115 10.83 -7.34 -20.74
N GLN A 116 10.51 -7.49 -19.45
CA GLN A 116 9.79 -8.65 -18.90
C GLN A 116 8.28 -8.39 -18.73
N PHE A 117 7.81 -7.19 -19.10
CA PHE A 117 6.41 -6.79 -18.95
C PHE A 117 5.42 -7.81 -19.52
N SER A 118 4.50 -8.24 -18.67
CA SER A 118 3.29 -8.98 -19.02
C SER A 118 2.07 -8.04 -19.01
N PRO A 119 1.20 -8.10 -20.03
CA PRO A 119 -0.02 -7.29 -20.00
C PRO A 119 -1.10 -7.78 -19.01
N THR A 120 -0.79 -8.79 -18.19
CA THR A 120 -1.70 -9.37 -17.18
C THR A 120 -0.94 -9.65 -15.90
N ALA A 121 -1.49 -9.25 -14.76
CA ALA A 121 -1.14 -9.76 -13.45
C ALA A 121 -2.01 -11.00 -13.11
N ALA A 122 -1.71 -11.71 -12.03
CA ALA A 122 -2.49 -12.88 -11.60
C ALA A 122 -3.89 -12.52 -11.11
N TYR A 123 -4.10 -11.27 -10.69
CA TYR A 123 -5.40 -10.79 -10.20
C TYR A 123 -5.86 -9.58 -11.03
N GLU A 124 -7.17 -9.36 -10.98
CA GLU A 124 -7.84 -8.27 -11.69
C GLU A 124 -8.59 -7.36 -10.71
N GLN A 125 -8.95 -6.18 -11.16
CA GLN A 125 -9.84 -5.26 -10.44
C GLN A 125 -11.24 -5.88 -10.28
N SER A 126 -12.02 -5.39 -9.34
CA SER A 126 -13.39 -5.86 -9.09
C SER A 126 -14.33 -5.76 -10.30
N ASN A 127 -14.00 -4.90 -11.25
CA ASN A 127 -14.71 -4.71 -12.52
C ASN A 127 -14.17 -5.56 -13.68
N GLY A 128 -13.20 -6.45 -13.43
CA GLY A 128 -12.53 -7.29 -14.43
C GLY A 128 -11.46 -6.58 -15.26
N HIS A 129 -11.11 -5.34 -14.93
CA HIS A 129 -9.98 -4.68 -15.57
C HIS A 129 -8.65 -5.16 -14.97
N ARG A 130 -7.59 -5.06 -15.74
CA ARG A 130 -6.24 -5.38 -15.28
C ARG A 130 -5.77 -4.37 -14.24
N LEU A 131 -4.90 -4.81 -13.33
CA LEU A 131 -4.28 -3.91 -12.37
C LEU A 131 -3.37 -2.90 -13.07
N ASP A 132 -3.30 -1.69 -12.52
CA ASP A 132 -2.36 -0.65 -12.94
C ASP A 132 -1.17 -0.59 -11.98
N ALA A 133 -0.08 -1.27 -12.33
CA ALA A 133 1.15 -1.29 -11.52
C ALA A 133 1.75 0.10 -11.28
N ALA A 134 1.50 1.06 -12.17
CA ALA A 134 2.01 2.42 -12.02
C ALA A 134 1.22 3.27 -10.99
N GLN A 135 0.01 2.83 -10.61
CA GLN A 135 -0.88 3.57 -9.70
C GLN A 135 -1.26 2.77 -8.45
N LEU A 136 -1.50 1.46 -8.57
CA LEU A 136 -1.90 0.62 -7.45
C LEU A 136 -0.68 0.06 -6.72
N PRO A 137 -0.48 0.39 -5.44
CA PRO A 137 0.50 -0.31 -4.62
C PRO A 137 0.09 -1.76 -4.39
N TYR A 138 0.90 -2.69 -4.91
CA TYR A 138 0.72 -4.10 -4.63
C TYR A 138 2.07 -4.81 -4.42
N VAL A 139 2.01 -5.98 -3.81
CA VAL A 139 3.12 -6.92 -3.62
C VAL A 139 2.87 -8.18 -4.42
N VAL A 140 3.95 -8.83 -4.84
CA VAL A 140 3.93 -10.10 -5.55
C VAL A 140 4.21 -11.24 -4.57
N LEU A 141 3.35 -12.26 -4.56
CA LEU A 141 3.60 -13.49 -3.80
C LEU A 141 4.32 -14.52 -4.68
N PRO A 142 5.18 -15.36 -4.12
CA PRO A 142 5.63 -16.53 -4.85
C PRO A 142 4.47 -17.49 -5.09
N ALA A 143 4.45 -18.14 -6.25
CA ALA A 143 3.45 -19.17 -6.54
C ALA A 143 3.52 -20.30 -5.51
N PRO A 144 2.37 -20.90 -5.12
CA PRO A 144 2.32 -22.04 -4.21
C PRO A 144 3.28 -23.16 -4.63
N SER A 145 4.08 -23.65 -3.69
CA SER A 145 5.12 -24.64 -3.96
C SER A 145 5.42 -25.49 -2.72
N GLY A 146 6.36 -26.46 -2.86
CA GLY A 146 6.89 -27.20 -1.71
C GLY A 146 7.67 -26.33 -0.71
N ILE A 147 8.06 -25.10 -1.08
CA ILE A 147 8.70 -24.15 -0.18
C ILE A 147 7.67 -23.54 0.76
N TRP A 148 6.57 -23.02 0.22
CA TRP A 148 5.49 -22.42 0.99
C TRP A 148 4.21 -22.32 0.16
N ASP A 149 3.05 -22.46 0.81
CA ASP A 149 1.74 -22.21 0.23
C ASP A 149 1.07 -21.04 0.98
N PRO A 150 0.94 -19.84 0.37
CA PRO A 150 0.29 -18.70 1.00
C PRO A 150 -1.14 -18.98 1.48
N ARG A 151 -1.86 -19.87 0.79
CA ARG A 151 -3.27 -20.22 1.10
C ARG A 151 -3.41 -20.88 2.47
N ALA A 152 -2.36 -21.55 2.96
CA ALA A 152 -2.34 -22.12 4.31
C ALA A 152 -2.40 -21.07 5.43
N HIS A 153 -2.18 -19.80 5.08
CA HIS A 153 -2.23 -18.63 5.94
C HIS A 153 -3.37 -17.66 5.57
N ASP A 154 -4.31 -18.12 4.76
CA ASP A 154 -5.38 -17.27 4.18
C ASP A 154 -4.86 -15.98 3.56
N VAL A 155 -3.74 -16.10 2.83
CA VAL A 155 -3.08 -15.02 2.08
C VAL A 155 -3.24 -15.25 0.59
N GLY A 156 -3.67 -14.24 -0.14
CA GLY A 156 -3.90 -14.30 -1.59
C GLY A 156 -4.30 -12.95 -2.16
N GLY A 157 -4.83 -12.93 -3.37
CA GLY A 157 -5.26 -11.69 -4.04
C GLY A 157 -6.15 -10.82 -3.15
N GLY A 158 -5.85 -9.52 -3.06
CA GLY A 158 -6.54 -8.58 -2.22
C GLY A 158 -6.19 -8.63 -0.73
N SER A 159 -5.36 -9.59 -0.25
CA SER A 159 -4.83 -9.54 1.11
C SER A 159 -3.99 -8.29 1.30
N VAL A 160 -4.13 -7.63 2.45
CA VAL A 160 -3.44 -6.37 2.73
C VAL A 160 -2.02 -6.63 3.26
N ALA A 161 -1.08 -5.83 2.81
CA ALA A 161 0.30 -5.86 3.23
C ALA A 161 0.79 -4.50 3.75
N ALA A 162 1.69 -4.52 4.72
CA ALA A 162 2.53 -3.38 5.07
C ALA A 162 3.95 -3.64 4.53
N VAL A 163 4.42 -2.77 3.67
CA VAL A 163 5.79 -2.81 3.12
C VAL A 163 6.61 -1.72 3.79
N VAL A 164 7.70 -2.11 4.42
CA VAL A 164 8.56 -1.21 5.19
C VAL A 164 9.92 -1.10 4.52
N TYR A 165 10.34 0.12 4.25
CA TYR A 165 11.68 0.44 3.79
C TYR A 165 12.23 1.65 4.52
N ARG A 166 13.34 1.49 5.25
CA ARG A 166 13.91 2.51 6.13
C ARG A 166 12.87 2.95 7.19
N ASP A 167 12.49 4.22 7.18
CA ASP A 167 11.53 4.86 8.07
C ASP A 167 10.11 4.97 7.48
N ARG A 168 9.90 4.42 6.26
CA ARG A 168 8.64 4.50 5.53
C ARG A 168 7.84 3.22 5.62
N VAL A 169 6.53 3.38 5.73
CA VAL A 169 5.53 2.30 5.63
C VAL A 169 4.62 2.62 4.45
N GLN A 170 4.42 1.66 3.57
CA GLN A 170 3.43 1.71 2.50
C GLN A 170 2.48 0.54 2.65
N TYR A 171 1.19 0.83 2.72
CA TYR A 171 0.19 -0.23 2.64
C TYR A 171 -0.11 -0.55 1.18
N ALA A 172 -0.24 -1.83 0.91
CA ALA A 172 -0.40 -2.40 -0.41
C ALA A 172 -1.37 -3.59 -0.34
N VAL A 173 -1.77 -4.09 -1.49
CA VAL A 173 -2.51 -5.35 -1.60
C VAL A 173 -1.62 -6.43 -2.20
N VAL A 174 -1.96 -7.70 -2.05
CA VAL A 174 -1.44 -8.76 -2.90
C VAL A 174 -2.09 -8.62 -4.27
N GLY A 175 -1.32 -8.30 -5.30
CA GLY A 175 -1.82 -8.01 -6.65
C GLY A 175 -1.33 -8.99 -7.71
N ASP A 176 -0.22 -9.71 -7.45
CA ASP A 176 0.31 -10.65 -8.43
C ASP A 176 0.93 -11.89 -7.80
N ILE A 177 1.22 -12.88 -8.65
CA ILE A 177 1.88 -14.15 -8.31
C ILE A 177 3.10 -14.31 -9.22
N GLY A 178 4.26 -14.30 -8.62
CA GLY A 178 5.54 -14.48 -9.28
C GLY A 178 6.04 -15.93 -9.30
N PRO A 179 7.31 -16.13 -9.63
CA PRO A 179 7.93 -17.45 -9.70
C PRO A 179 7.88 -18.21 -8.37
N ARG A 180 7.93 -19.54 -8.44
CA ARG A 180 7.83 -20.45 -7.27
C ARG A 180 9.02 -20.37 -6.31
N GLU A 181 10.15 -19.85 -6.74
CA GLU A 181 11.41 -19.89 -5.99
C GLU A 181 11.97 -18.48 -5.68
N ILE A 182 11.31 -17.43 -6.17
CA ILE A 182 11.76 -16.03 -6.03
C ILE A 182 10.74 -15.26 -5.18
N ILE A 183 11.24 -14.32 -4.38
CA ILE A 183 10.44 -13.46 -3.51
C ILE A 183 11.16 -12.10 -3.35
N GLY A 184 10.39 -11.01 -3.22
CA GLY A 184 10.97 -9.67 -3.05
C GLY A 184 10.60 -8.73 -4.19
N GLU A 185 9.35 -8.77 -4.63
CA GLU A 185 8.86 -8.00 -5.76
C GLU A 185 7.61 -7.20 -5.40
N ALA A 186 7.49 -5.99 -5.93
CA ALA A 186 6.33 -5.13 -5.71
C ALA A 186 6.13 -4.16 -6.88
N SER A 187 4.91 -3.62 -7.00
CA SER A 187 4.54 -2.73 -8.09
C SER A 187 5.38 -1.46 -8.14
N TYR A 188 5.46 -0.88 -9.34
CA TYR A 188 6.04 0.45 -9.58
C TYR A 188 5.51 1.49 -8.56
N ALA A 189 4.20 1.48 -8.28
CA ALA A 189 3.58 2.40 -7.32
C ALA A 189 4.10 2.19 -5.89
N THR A 190 4.26 0.93 -5.45
CA THR A 190 4.81 0.60 -4.12
C THR A 190 6.23 1.16 -3.96
N ALA A 191 7.09 0.89 -4.94
CA ALA A 191 8.47 1.38 -4.92
C ALA A 191 8.53 2.90 -4.85
N ARG A 192 7.79 3.59 -5.73
CA ARG A 192 7.74 5.05 -5.79
C ARG A 192 7.31 5.68 -4.47
N LEU A 193 6.28 5.14 -3.82
CA LEU A 193 5.77 5.66 -2.55
C LEU A 193 6.73 5.42 -1.38
N LEU A 194 7.51 4.35 -1.44
CA LEU A 194 8.59 4.07 -0.47
C LEU A 194 9.86 4.89 -0.75
N GLY A 195 9.94 5.60 -1.89
CA GLY A 195 11.14 6.33 -2.29
C GLY A 195 12.25 5.42 -2.80
N ILE A 196 11.90 4.22 -3.27
CA ILE A 196 12.78 3.29 -3.97
C ILE A 196 12.76 3.67 -5.46
N PRO A 197 13.90 3.65 -6.19
CA PRO A 197 13.92 3.86 -7.63
C PRO A 197 12.97 2.89 -8.33
N ALA A 198 11.93 3.42 -8.99
CA ALA A 198 10.84 2.59 -9.52
C ALA A 198 11.01 2.22 -11.00
N ASP A 199 12.21 2.40 -11.57
CA ASP A 199 12.50 1.98 -12.94
C ASP A 199 12.51 0.44 -13.02
N PRO A 200 11.62 -0.21 -13.80
CA PRO A 200 11.58 -1.66 -13.89
C PRO A 200 12.83 -2.28 -14.54
N ASN A 201 13.59 -1.49 -15.30
CA ASN A 201 14.80 -1.96 -16.00
C ASN A 201 16.11 -1.57 -15.28
N GLY A 202 16.10 -1.41 -13.98
CA GLY A 202 17.34 -1.11 -13.24
C GLY A 202 17.13 -0.34 -11.95
N GLY A 203 15.89 -0.13 -11.54
CA GLY A 203 15.53 0.39 -10.23
C GLY A 203 15.55 -0.70 -9.14
N GLY A 204 14.64 -0.55 -8.21
CA GLY A 204 14.58 -1.45 -7.06
C GLY A 204 15.64 -1.16 -6.01
N VAL A 205 15.79 -2.09 -5.08
CA VAL A 205 16.80 -2.04 -4.02
C VAL A 205 17.22 -3.46 -3.63
N ARG A 206 18.53 -3.66 -3.43
CA ARG A 206 19.11 -5.00 -3.22
C ARG A 206 18.82 -5.64 -1.87
N SER A 207 18.27 -4.92 -0.90
CA SER A 207 17.96 -5.42 0.45
C SER A 207 17.26 -4.35 1.28
N GLY A 208 16.82 -4.73 2.47
CA GLY A 208 16.32 -3.81 3.49
C GLY A 208 14.82 -3.54 3.39
N VAL A 209 14.11 -4.26 2.52
CA VAL A 209 12.65 -4.20 2.47
C VAL A 209 12.06 -5.31 3.33
N THR A 210 11.08 -4.95 4.14
CA THR A 210 10.29 -5.89 4.95
C THR A 210 8.86 -5.90 4.44
N TYR A 211 8.38 -7.06 4.08
CA TYR A 211 7.01 -7.32 3.65
C TYR A 211 6.27 -8.02 4.78
N ILE A 212 5.17 -7.46 5.24
CA ILE A 212 4.30 -8.03 6.27
C ILE A 212 2.93 -8.17 5.63
N VAL A 213 2.48 -9.40 5.37
CA VAL A 213 1.17 -9.67 4.78
C VAL A 213 0.25 -10.19 5.87
N PHE A 214 -0.86 -9.48 6.06
CA PHE A 214 -1.83 -9.81 7.10
C PHE A 214 -2.71 -10.98 6.67
N GLU A 215 -2.87 -11.94 7.55
CA GLU A 215 -3.80 -13.06 7.38
C GLU A 215 -5.25 -12.56 7.49
N HIS A 216 -6.18 -13.21 6.80
CA HIS A 216 -7.63 -12.90 6.84
C HIS A 216 -7.95 -11.42 6.57
N SER A 217 -7.18 -10.77 5.67
CA SER A 217 -7.25 -9.30 5.47
C SER A 217 -7.75 -8.88 4.10
N ARG A 218 -8.34 -9.80 3.34
CA ARG A 218 -8.75 -9.53 1.96
C ARG A 218 -9.78 -8.41 1.89
N ILE A 219 -9.47 -7.36 1.11
CA ILE A 219 -10.39 -6.27 0.79
C ILE A 219 -11.33 -6.66 -0.36
N ARG A 220 -12.46 -5.96 -0.45
CA ARG A 220 -13.51 -6.28 -1.42
C ARG A 220 -13.12 -5.92 -2.85
N ALA A 221 -12.59 -4.73 -3.06
CA ALA A 221 -12.14 -4.24 -4.37
C ALA A 221 -10.61 -4.07 -4.32
N ILE A 222 -9.89 -4.91 -5.06
CA ILE A 222 -8.42 -4.95 -5.01
C ILE A 222 -7.77 -3.62 -5.40
N GLU A 223 -8.47 -2.84 -6.22
CA GLU A 223 -8.07 -1.50 -6.66
C GLU A 223 -8.36 -0.40 -5.65
N ASP A 224 -9.12 -0.66 -4.58
CA ASP A 224 -9.42 0.34 -3.55
C ASP A 224 -8.24 0.51 -2.59
N HIS A 225 -7.29 1.36 -3.01
CA HIS A 225 -6.13 1.67 -2.19
C HIS A 225 -6.51 2.37 -0.86
N ALA A 226 -7.59 3.12 -0.80
CA ALA A 226 -8.02 3.77 0.44
C ALA A 226 -8.50 2.73 1.47
N GLU A 227 -9.27 1.71 1.03
CA GLU A 227 -9.65 0.57 1.87
C GLU A 227 -8.42 -0.23 2.32
N ALA A 228 -7.44 -0.44 1.41
CA ALA A 228 -6.19 -1.11 1.75
C ALA A 228 -5.39 -0.37 2.83
N VAL A 229 -5.28 0.97 2.74
CA VAL A 229 -4.62 1.80 3.75
C VAL A 229 -5.35 1.74 5.09
N ALA A 230 -6.66 1.97 5.12
CA ALA A 230 -7.44 1.95 6.35
C ALA A 230 -7.38 0.58 7.06
N THR A 231 -7.51 -0.50 6.28
CA THR A 231 -7.39 -1.87 6.80
C THR A 231 -5.97 -2.17 7.28
N GLY A 232 -4.96 -1.79 6.50
CA GLY A 232 -3.56 -1.99 6.83
C GLY A 232 -3.15 -1.27 8.11
N GLU A 233 -3.55 -0.01 8.29
CA GLU A 233 -3.27 0.75 9.51
C GLU A 233 -3.92 0.11 10.75
N ARG A 234 -5.16 -0.33 10.63
CA ARG A 234 -5.86 -1.02 11.73
C ARG A 234 -5.16 -2.32 12.11
N LEU A 235 -4.77 -3.14 11.12
CA LEU A 235 -4.09 -4.41 11.36
C LEU A 235 -2.65 -4.21 11.87
N ALA A 236 -1.93 -3.22 11.35
CA ALA A 236 -0.62 -2.84 11.83
C ALA A 236 -0.65 -2.40 13.31
N ARG A 237 -1.64 -1.59 13.70
CA ARG A 237 -1.86 -1.21 15.10
C ARG A 237 -2.10 -2.43 16.00
N ARG A 238 -2.96 -3.36 15.60
CA ARG A 238 -3.18 -4.61 16.31
C ARG A 238 -1.89 -5.41 16.48
N LEU A 239 -1.14 -5.56 15.39
CA LEU A 239 0.13 -6.26 15.40
C LEU A 239 1.13 -5.62 16.38
N VAL A 240 1.28 -4.30 16.36
CA VAL A 240 2.19 -3.55 17.25
C VAL A 240 1.75 -3.68 18.71
N ASN A 241 0.46 -3.60 18.98
CA ASN A 241 -0.09 -3.68 20.35
C ASN A 241 -0.14 -5.12 20.91
N GLY A 242 0.30 -6.13 20.17
CA GLY A 242 0.33 -7.52 20.63
C GLY A 242 -1.04 -8.20 20.67
N GLY A 243 -2.05 -7.60 20.04
CA GLY A 243 -3.41 -8.14 19.99
C GLY A 243 -3.50 -9.32 19.02
N THR A 244 -3.90 -10.49 19.51
CA THR A 244 -4.46 -11.55 18.69
C THR A 244 -5.78 -11.04 18.12
N ALA A 245 -5.83 -10.78 16.83
CA ALA A 245 -7.06 -10.36 16.19
C ALA A 245 -8.04 -11.54 16.15
N THR A 246 -9.02 -11.54 17.04
CA THR A 246 -10.31 -12.16 16.70
C THR A 246 -10.94 -11.23 15.66
N ALA A 247 -10.95 -11.68 14.41
CA ALA A 247 -11.37 -10.91 13.22
C ALA A 247 -12.87 -10.56 13.20
N GLN A 248 -13.59 -10.68 14.30
CA GLN A 248 -15.06 -10.69 14.33
C GLN A 248 -15.72 -9.61 15.19
N ALA A 249 -14.96 -8.77 15.92
CA ALA A 249 -15.57 -7.91 16.93
C ALA A 249 -15.90 -6.48 16.50
N ASP A 250 -15.42 -5.99 15.33
CA ASP A 250 -15.49 -4.58 14.97
C ASP A 250 -16.09 -4.28 13.58
N ASP A 251 -16.93 -5.17 13.00
CA ASP A 251 -17.79 -4.77 11.89
C ASP A 251 -19.13 -4.26 12.48
N PRO A 252 -19.39 -2.96 12.51
CA PRO A 252 -20.65 -2.41 13.04
C PRO A 252 -21.88 -2.84 12.25
N ARG A 253 -21.72 -3.62 11.17
CA ARG A 253 -22.77 -4.15 10.31
C ARG A 253 -23.14 -5.60 10.60
N LEU A 254 -22.41 -6.29 11.50
CA LEU A 254 -22.73 -7.65 11.92
C LEU A 254 -23.58 -7.62 13.20
N PRO A 255 -24.71 -8.36 13.26
CA PRO A 255 -25.47 -8.48 14.51
C PRO A 255 -24.62 -9.16 15.58
N PRO A 256 -24.86 -8.82 16.87
CA PRO A 256 -24.13 -9.45 17.96
C PRO A 256 -24.35 -10.97 17.97
N PRO A 257 -23.36 -11.77 18.41
CA PRO A 257 -23.51 -13.22 18.50
C PRO A 257 -24.69 -13.56 19.42
N ALA A 258 -25.52 -14.51 18.98
CA ALA A 258 -26.64 -15.00 19.79
C ALA A 258 -26.13 -15.50 21.14
N ALA A 259 -26.82 -15.12 22.23
CA ALA A 259 -26.51 -15.62 23.56
C ALA A 259 -26.66 -17.15 23.59
N PRO A 260 -25.78 -17.87 24.32
CA PRO A 260 -25.91 -19.32 24.48
C PRO A 260 -27.24 -19.66 25.16
N ASP A 261 -27.97 -20.61 24.54
CA ASP A 261 -29.23 -21.11 25.10
C ASP A 261 -29.03 -21.61 26.53
N ALA A 262 -29.90 -21.16 27.44
CA ALA A 262 -29.92 -21.66 28.81
C ALA A 262 -30.27 -23.14 28.84
N PRO A 263 -29.66 -23.93 29.74
CA PRO A 263 -29.93 -25.38 29.79
C PRO A 263 -31.38 -25.61 30.17
N HIS A 264 -32.11 -26.31 29.31
CA HIS A 264 -33.44 -26.81 29.62
C HIS A 264 -33.37 -27.83 30.75
N THR A 265 -33.85 -27.47 31.91
CA THR A 265 -34.12 -28.41 33.01
C THR A 265 -35.36 -29.20 32.66
N PHE A 266 -35.21 -30.47 32.31
CA PHE A 266 -36.32 -31.42 32.29
C PHE A 266 -36.72 -31.69 33.75
N ARG A 267 -38.03 -31.54 34.04
CA ARG A 267 -38.73 -32.19 35.12
C ARG A 267 -39.48 -33.39 34.62
#